data_3657a04de8e61d82180d45812af419b8
#
_entry.id   3657a04de8e61d82180d45812af419b8
#
_cell.length_a   1.000
_cell.length_b   1.000
_cell.length_c   1.000
_cell.angle_alpha   90.00
_cell.angle_beta   90.00
_cell.angle_gamma   90.00
#
_symmetry.space_group_name_H-M   'P 1'
#
loop_
_entity.id
_entity.type
_entity.pdbx_description
1 polymer ?
#
loop_
_entity_poly.entity_id
_entity_poly.type
_entity_poly.pdbx_seq_one_letter_code
_entity_poly.pdbx_strand_id
1 'polypeptide(L)'
;MFKVASIILAKGADPAKHRATIKGDHFEYTLAAVPMADFNQAARVCKELVEKKGVQSIILCPGFTHEGVTLVRQAIGEGIPINIARGDVPSTMITAQSWASTKSCR
;
A
#
# COMPACT_ATOMS: atom_id res chain seq x y z
N MET A 1 -13.87 2.69 -16.55
CA MET A 1 -12.42 2.53 -16.31
C MET A 1 -12.21 1.93 -14.92
N PHE A 2 -11.47 0.84 -14.85
CA PHE A 2 -11.17 0.21 -13.56
C PHE A 2 -9.97 0.87 -12.92
N LYS A 3 -10.14 1.38 -11.70
CA LYS A 3 -9.08 2.09 -10.97
C LYS A 3 -8.64 1.29 -9.76
N VAL A 4 -7.35 0.95 -9.73
CA VAL A 4 -6.76 0.18 -8.64
C VAL A 4 -5.53 0.90 -8.09
N ALA A 5 -5.29 0.76 -6.80
CA ALA A 5 -4.10 1.34 -6.17
C ALA A 5 -3.37 0.29 -5.35
N SER A 6 -2.04 0.34 -5.39
CA SER A 6 -1.15 -0.44 -4.53
C SER A 6 -0.47 0.48 -3.55
N ILE A 7 -0.41 0.06 -2.29
CA ILE A 7 0.27 0.81 -1.23
C ILE A 7 1.42 -0.05 -0.73
N ILE A 8 2.63 0.48 -0.79
CA ILE A 8 3.80 -0.21 -0.25
C ILE A 8 4.35 0.56 0.94
N LEU A 9 4.97 -0.15 1.85
CA LEU A 9 5.68 0.42 2.98
C LEU A 9 7.16 0.45 2.66
N ALA A 10 7.77 1.61 2.78
CA ALA A 10 9.19 1.76 2.48
C ALA A 10 9.82 2.80 3.38
N LYS A 11 11.04 2.51 3.85
CA LYS A 11 11.78 3.45 4.67
C LYS A 11 12.05 4.73 3.89
N GLY A 12 11.76 5.86 4.52
CA GLY A 12 12.00 7.17 3.91
C GLY A 12 11.00 7.59 2.84
N ALA A 13 9.92 6.85 2.70
CA ALA A 13 8.91 7.17 1.69
C ALA A 13 8.07 8.37 2.09
N ASP A 14 7.66 9.13 1.10
CA ASP A 14 6.73 10.25 1.24
C ASP A 14 5.65 10.06 0.18
N PRO A 15 4.40 9.76 0.58
CA PRO A 15 3.34 9.42 -0.39
C PRO A 15 2.96 10.59 -1.30
N ALA A 16 3.34 11.81 -0.97
CA ALA A 16 3.13 12.95 -1.87
C ALA A 16 4.15 12.97 -3.01
N LYS A 17 5.38 12.50 -2.75
CA LYS A 17 6.46 12.46 -3.74
C LYS A 17 6.60 11.11 -4.42
N HIS A 18 6.43 10.04 -3.65
CA HIS A 18 6.69 8.68 -4.13
C HIS A 18 5.38 8.02 -4.55
N ARG A 19 4.85 8.53 -5.65
CA ARG A 19 3.57 8.12 -6.20
C ARG A 19 3.65 8.15 -7.72
N ALA A 20 3.07 7.13 -8.37
CA ALA A 20 3.03 7.06 -9.82
C ALA A 20 1.69 6.48 -10.27
N THR A 21 1.22 6.93 -11.41
CA THR A 21 -0.03 6.42 -12.00
C THR A 21 0.23 6.00 -13.43
N ILE A 22 -0.25 4.80 -13.78
CA ILE A 22 -0.20 4.28 -15.13
C ILE A 22 -1.63 4.25 -15.65
N LYS A 23 -1.86 4.82 -16.82
CA LYS A 23 -3.18 4.86 -17.44
C LYS A 23 -3.20 4.08 -18.74
N GLY A 24 -4.15 3.18 -18.86
CA GLY A 24 -4.50 2.54 -20.10
C GLY A 24 -5.87 3.00 -20.57
N ASP A 25 -6.38 2.43 -21.65
CA ASP A 25 -7.69 2.79 -22.18
C ASP A 25 -8.83 2.38 -21.24
N HIS A 26 -8.62 1.30 -20.48
CA HIS A 26 -9.68 0.70 -19.66
C HIS A 26 -9.30 0.57 -18.19
N PHE A 27 -8.11 1.03 -17.79
CA PHE A 27 -7.66 0.92 -16.41
C PHE A 27 -6.79 2.11 -16.00
N GLU A 28 -6.71 2.31 -14.70
CA GLU A 28 -5.77 3.27 -14.11
C GLU A 28 -5.19 2.61 -12.86
N TYR A 29 -3.85 2.56 -12.78
CA TYR A 29 -3.15 1.93 -11.67
C TYR A 29 -2.26 2.96 -10.98
N THR A 30 -2.49 3.18 -9.69
CA THR A 30 -1.69 4.11 -8.88
C THR A 30 -0.88 3.32 -7.86
N LEU A 31 0.41 3.61 -7.81
CA LEU A 31 1.30 3.07 -6.79
C LEU A 31 1.73 4.21 -5.87
N ALA A 32 1.59 4.04 -4.57
CA ALA A 32 2.05 5.01 -3.58
C ALA A 32 2.89 4.33 -2.53
N ALA A 33 3.99 4.97 -2.12
CA ALA A 33 4.86 4.48 -1.06
C ALA A 33 4.63 5.31 0.21
N VAL A 34 4.53 4.62 1.34
CA VAL A 34 4.23 5.20 2.66
C VAL A 34 5.36 4.83 3.60
N PRO A 35 5.70 5.66 4.59
CA PRO A 35 6.75 5.30 5.55
C PRO A 35 6.48 3.98 6.25
N MET A 36 7.56 3.25 6.51
CA MET A 36 7.50 1.93 7.14
C MET A 36 6.74 2.01 8.47
N ALA A 37 5.78 1.12 8.66
CA ALA A 37 4.98 0.99 9.87
C ALA A 37 4.09 2.20 10.21
N ASP A 38 3.97 3.18 9.33
CA ASP A 38 3.05 4.30 9.54
C ASP A 38 1.67 3.96 8.94
N PHE A 39 0.94 3.10 9.63
CA PHE A 39 -0.36 2.62 9.15
C PHE A 39 -1.43 3.71 9.17
N ASN A 40 -1.31 4.70 10.04
CA ASN A 40 -2.25 5.82 10.05
C ASN A 40 -2.10 6.65 8.77
N GLN A 41 -0.88 6.90 8.34
CA GLN A 41 -0.65 7.60 7.08
C GLN A 41 -1.10 6.76 5.89
N ALA A 42 -0.85 5.46 5.92
CA ALA A 42 -1.34 4.55 4.88
C ALA A 42 -2.86 4.61 4.76
N ALA A 43 -3.55 4.61 5.89
CA ALA A 43 -5.02 4.71 5.90
C ALA A 43 -5.50 6.02 5.30
N ARG A 44 -4.84 7.14 5.62
CA ARG A 44 -5.20 8.44 5.05
C ARG A 44 -4.98 8.48 3.55
N VAL A 45 -3.89 7.91 3.07
CA VAL A 45 -3.60 7.85 1.62
C VAL A 45 -4.67 7.01 0.91
N CYS A 46 -5.03 5.86 1.47
CA CYS A 46 -6.09 5.02 0.89
C CYS A 46 -7.42 5.76 0.83
N LYS A 47 -7.77 6.46 1.88
CA LYS A 47 -9.01 7.25 1.92
C LYS A 47 -9.01 8.33 0.85
N GLU A 48 -7.91 9.04 0.70
CA GLU A 48 -7.75 10.06 -0.35
C GLU A 48 -7.94 9.45 -1.74
N LEU A 49 -7.29 8.32 -2.00
CA LEU A 49 -7.35 7.67 -3.30
C LEU A 49 -8.78 7.21 -3.62
N VAL A 50 -9.48 6.67 -2.64
CA VAL A 50 -10.86 6.22 -2.85
C VAL A 50 -11.79 7.40 -3.06
N GLU A 51 -11.74 8.42 -2.19
CA GLU A 51 -12.69 9.52 -2.21
C GLU A 51 -12.42 10.53 -3.31
N LYS A 52 -11.16 10.84 -3.58
CA LYS A 52 -10.80 11.90 -4.53
C LYS A 52 -10.43 11.38 -5.91
N LYS A 53 -9.87 10.19 -6.00
CA LYS A 53 -9.41 9.63 -7.27
C LYS A 53 -10.33 8.55 -7.81
N GLY A 54 -11.30 8.10 -7.01
CA GLY A 54 -12.24 7.07 -7.44
C GLY A 54 -11.68 5.67 -7.52
N VAL A 55 -10.65 5.38 -6.73
CA VAL A 55 -10.05 4.03 -6.69
C VAL A 55 -11.09 3.03 -6.20
N GLN A 56 -11.15 1.88 -6.86
CA GLN A 56 -12.17 0.86 -6.65
C GLN A 56 -11.64 -0.41 -5.98
N SER A 57 -10.32 -0.56 -5.90
CA SER A 57 -9.68 -1.72 -5.27
C SER A 57 -8.33 -1.32 -4.73
N ILE A 58 -7.99 -1.81 -3.54
CA ILE A 58 -6.72 -1.52 -2.87
C ILE A 58 -5.91 -2.80 -2.74
N ILE A 59 -4.62 -2.72 -3.03
CA ILE A 59 -3.67 -3.81 -2.81
C ILE A 59 -2.64 -3.31 -1.80
N LEU A 60 -2.43 -4.08 -0.74
CA LEU A 60 -1.46 -3.76 0.31
C LEU A 60 -0.27 -4.71 0.24
N CYS A 61 0.93 -4.20 0.50
CA CYS A 61 2.14 -5.02 0.47
C CYS A 61 2.20 -5.98 1.67
N PRO A 62 3.08 -6.99 1.62
CA PRO A 62 3.16 -7.99 2.70
C PRO A 62 3.53 -7.42 4.07
N GLY A 63 4.06 -6.21 4.13
CA GLY A 63 4.43 -5.57 5.39
C GLY A 63 3.26 -5.09 6.23
N PHE A 64 2.04 -5.11 5.69
CA PHE A 64 0.86 -4.71 6.46
C PHE A 64 0.47 -5.80 7.45
N THR A 65 0.37 -5.41 8.73
CA THR A 65 -0.12 -6.28 9.80
C THR A 65 -1.66 -6.26 9.79
N HIS A 66 -2.28 -7.16 10.56
CA HIS A 66 -3.73 -7.14 10.74
C HIS A 66 -4.22 -5.78 11.25
N GLU A 67 -3.45 -5.17 12.13
CA GLU A 67 -3.75 -3.85 12.68
C GLU A 67 -3.73 -2.79 11.58
N GLY A 68 -2.72 -2.82 10.73
CA GLY A 68 -2.64 -1.90 9.60
C GLY A 68 -3.78 -2.08 8.61
N VAL A 69 -4.14 -3.33 8.31
CA VAL A 69 -5.28 -3.62 7.44
C VAL A 69 -6.58 -3.10 8.04
N THR A 70 -6.76 -3.27 9.35
CA THR A 70 -7.95 -2.77 10.05
C THR A 70 -8.08 -1.25 9.93
N LEU A 71 -6.98 -0.53 10.11
CA LEU A 71 -6.98 0.92 9.97
C LEU A 71 -7.38 1.36 8.56
N VAL A 72 -6.88 0.67 7.53
CA VAL A 72 -7.27 0.96 6.15
C VAL A 72 -8.75 0.68 5.95
N ARG A 73 -9.24 -0.47 6.44
CA ARG A 73 -10.66 -0.83 6.31
C ARG A 73 -11.57 0.23 6.95
N GLN A 74 -11.21 0.68 8.13
CA GLN A 74 -11.98 1.71 8.82
C GLN A 74 -12.00 3.03 8.05
N ALA A 75 -10.90 3.34 7.37
CA ALA A 75 -10.79 4.60 6.62
C ALA A 75 -11.59 4.59 5.32
N ILE A 76 -11.64 3.47 4.61
CA ILE A 76 -12.26 3.41 3.28
C ILE A 76 -13.65 2.76 3.28
N GLY A 77 -14.05 2.14 4.38
CA GLY A 77 -15.38 1.52 4.50
C GLY A 77 -15.45 0.14 3.86
N GLU A 78 -16.66 -0.37 3.71
CA GLU A 78 -16.92 -1.76 3.33
C GLU A 78 -16.98 -2.02 1.82
N GLY A 79 -17.24 -1.00 1.03
CA GLY A 79 -17.51 -1.18 -0.39
C GLY A 79 -16.28 -1.37 -1.27
N ILE A 80 -15.08 -1.22 -0.72
CA ILE A 80 -13.83 -1.28 -1.48
C ILE A 80 -13.06 -2.54 -1.07
N PRO A 81 -12.78 -3.46 -2.01
CA PRO A 81 -11.99 -4.64 -1.68
C PRO A 81 -10.56 -4.27 -1.28
N ILE A 82 -10.06 -4.97 -0.26
CA ILE A 82 -8.68 -4.87 0.17
C ILE A 82 -8.04 -6.22 -0.08
N ASN A 83 -7.00 -6.23 -0.91
CA ASN A 83 -6.23 -7.43 -1.22
C ASN A 83 -4.84 -7.26 -0.63
N ILE A 84 -4.34 -8.30 0.04
CA ILE A 84 -3.03 -8.25 0.67
C ILE A 84 -2.12 -9.19 -0.09
N ALA A 85 -1.02 -8.68 -0.62
CA ALA A 85 -0.01 -9.51 -1.25
C ALA A 85 0.69 -10.30 -0.14
N ARG A 86 0.75 -11.62 -0.27
CA ARG A 86 1.44 -12.49 0.67
C ARG A 86 2.40 -13.38 -0.10
N GLY A 87 3.65 -13.45 0.36
CA GLY A 87 4.63 -14.36 -0.20
C GLY A 87 4.50 -15.74 0.44
N ASP A 88 5.15 -16.72 -0.16
CA ASP A 88 5.35 -18.01 0.49
C ASP A 88 6.39 -17.86 1.62
N VAL A 89 6.56 -18.89 2.43
CA VAL A 89 7.47 -18.83 3.59
C VAL A 89 8.92 -18.52 3.17
N PRO A 90 9.51 -19.21 2.18
CA PRO A 90 10.87 -18.88 1.74
C PRO A 90 11.02 -17.43 1.28
N SER A 91 10.07 -16.92 0.50
CA SER A 91 10.11 -15.54 0.01
C SER A 91 9.98 -14.53 1.15
N THR A 92 9.15 -14.83 2.14
CA THR A 92 8.97 -13.98 3.32
C THR A 92 10.27 -13.87 4.11
N MET A 93 11.00 -14.98 4.25
CA MET A 93 12.29 -14.98 4.94
C MET A 93 13.33 -14.12 4.20
N ILE A 94 13.36 -14.22 2.89
CA ILE A 94 14.26 -13.41 2.08
C ILE A 94 13.92 -11.92 2.22
N THR A 95 12.65 -11.57 2.20
CA THR A 95 12.19 -10.20 2.39
C THR A 95 12.60 -9.66 3.75
N ALA A 96 12.47 -10.46 4.80
CA ALA A 96 12.86 -10.06 6.15
C ALA A 96 14.35 -9.79 6.23
N GLN A 97 15.17 -10.61 5.57
CA GLN A 97 16.63 -10.40 5.51
C GLN A 97 16.97 -9.11 4.79
N SER A 98 16.28 -8.82 3.69
CA SER A 98 16.49 -7.58 2.93
C SER A 98 16.15 -6.36 3.77
N TRP A 99 15.07 -6.43 4.54
CA TRP A 99 14.69 -5.35 5.45
C TRP A 99 15.71 -5.17 6.56
N ALA A 100 16.24 -6.27 7.11
CA ALA A 100 17.26 -6.21 8.14
C ALA A 100 18.53 -5.54 7.63
N SER A 101 18.94 -5.84 6.39
CA SER A 101 20.08 -5.17 5.75
C SER A 101 19.83 -3.67 5.58
N THR A 102 18.63 -3.29 5.21
CA THR A 102 18.26 -1.89 5.02
C THR A 102 18.24 -1.11 6.32
N LYS A 103 17.94 -1.76 7.43
CA LYS A 103 17.92 -1.11 8.74
C LYS A 103 19.26 -0.47 9.09
N SER A 104 20.35 -1.04 8.69
CA SER A 104 21.68 -0.50 8.99
C SER A 104 21.92 0.85 8.32
N CYS A 105 21.11 1.22 7.36
CA CYS A 105 21.22 2.46 6.60
C CYS A 105 20.44 3.63 7.21
N ARG A 106 19.83 3.41 8.35
CA ARG A 106 19.03 4.44 9.02
C ARG A 106 19.88 5.49 9.71
#